data_6d516e7d27370e3c9a3a96fb5f6e8e09
#
_entry.id   6d516e7d27370e3c9a3a96fb5f6e8e09
#
_cell.length_a   1.000
_cell.length_b   1.000
_cell.length_c   1.000
_cell.angle_alpha   90.00
_cell.angle_beta   90.00
_cell.angle_gamma   90.00
#
_symmetry.space_group_name_H-M   'P 1'
#
loop_
_entity.id
_entity.type
_entity.pdbx_description
1 polymer ?
#
loop_
_entity_poly.entity_id
_entity_poly.type
_entity_poly.pdbx_seq_one_letter_code
_entity_poly.pdbx_strand_id
1 'polypeptide(L)'
;MALDTVPDILDDIREGKMVILMDDEDRENEGDLVIAAEKVTPEIINFFASEACGLICMPITAERARQLRIPLMVRDNRSQHETNFTVSIDATHSVGPGVSARQRAHTILEAVKADATPLSLIHISEPTRPFHSA
;
A
#
# COMPACT_ATOMS: atom_id res chain seq x y z
N MET A 1 20.67 -4.89 20.69
CA MET A 1 19.84 -5.90 20.01
C MET A 1 20.49 -6.16 18.67
N ALA A 2 20.77 -7.39 18.29
CA ALA A 2 21.29 -7.70 16.96
C ALA A 2 20.13 -7.62 15.96
N LEU A 3 20.36 -6.99 14.80
CA LEU A 3 19.44 -7.03 13.68
C LEU A 3 19.58 -8.37 12.95
N ASP A 4 18.47 -8.87 12.43
CA ASP A 4 18.46 -10.04 11.57
C ASP A 4 19.13 -9.74 10.23
N THR A 5 19.61 -10.76 9.54
CA THR A 5 20.23 -10.56 8.23
C THR A 5 19.16 -10.39 7.14
N VAL A 6 19.51 -9.71 6.06
CA VAL A 6 18.59 -9.54 4.92
C VAL A 6 18.10 -10.89 4.35
N PRO A 7 18.93 -11.94 4.19
CA PRO A 7 18.43 -13.24 3.78
C PRO A 7 17.37 -13.82 4.72
N ASP A 8 17.56 -13.73 6.03
CA ASP A 8 16.60 -14.26 7.03
C ASP A 8 15.26 -13.51 6.92
N ILE A 9 15.30 -12.17 6.81
CA ILE A 9 14.12 -11.35 6.61
C ILE A 9 13.37 -11.70 5.30
N LEU A 10 14.10 -11.94 4.22
CA LEU A 10 13.48 -12.35 2.95
C LEU A 10 12.81 -13.71 3.04
N ASP A 11 13.39 -14.65 3.79
CA ASP A 11 12.79 -15.97 4.02
C ASP A 11 11.52 -15.85 4.87
N ASP A 12 11.53 -15.04 5.92
CA ASP A 12 10.34 -14.76 6.72
C ASP A 12 9.21 -14.11 5.88
N ILE A 13 9.52 -13.15 5.02
CA ILE A 13 8.53 -12.55 4.11
C ILE A 13 7.96 -13.60 3.14
N ARG A 14 8.79 -14.50 2.57
CA ARG A 14 8.32 -15.58 1.69
C ARG A 14 7.41 -16.56 2.40
N GLU A 15 7.69 -16.84 3.67
CA GLU A 15 6.84 -17.67 4.53
C GLU A 15 5.53 -16.98 4.95
N GLY A 16 5.37 -15.69 4.62
CA GLY A 16 4.19 -14.90 4.98
C GLY A 16 4.21 -14.37 6.39
N LYS A 17 5.39 -14.31 7.01
CA LYS A 17 5.55 -13.66 8.30
C LYS A 17 5.66 -12.15 8.16
N MET A 18 5.21 -11.46 9.18
CA MET A 18 5.36 -10.02 9.34
C MET A 18 6.75 -9.71 9.89
N VAL A 19 7.41 -8.72 9.31
CA VAL A 19 8.73 -8.25 9.73
C VAL A 19 8.71 -6.76 10.01
N ILE A 20 9.70 -6.26 10.74
CA ILE A 20 9.96 -4.84 10.93
C ILE A 20 11.21 -4.49 10.14
N LEU A 21 11.07 -3.57 9.18
CA LEU A 21 12.20 -2.98 8.48
C LEU A 21 12.52 -1.65 9.13
N MET A 22 13.77 -1.51 9.57
CA MET A 22 14.28 -0.26 10.13
C MET A 22 14.97 0.54 9.03
N ASP A 23 14.64 1.81 8.96
CA ASP A 23 15.32 2.77 8.11
C ASP A 23 16.65 3.22 8.72
N ASP A 24 17.50 3.85 7.89
CA ASP A 24 18.77 4.40 8.33
C ASP A 24 18.56 5.55 9.33
N GLU A 25 19.43 5.63 10.35
CA GLU A 25 19.39 6.70 11.38
C GLU A 25 19.54 8.11 10.75
N ASP A 26 20.25 8.20 9.63
CA ASP A 26 20.48 9.47 8.91
C ASP A 26 19.33 9.82 7.95
N ARG A 27 18.31 8.95 7.78
CA ARG A 27 17.13 9.19 6.94
C ARG A 27 15.91 9.55 7.79
N GLU A 28 14.99 8.65 8.00
CA GLU A 28 13.77 8.88 8.81
C GLU A 28 13.88 8.24 10.20
N ASN A 29 14.77 7.25 10.35
CA ASN A 29 14.96 6.47 11.58
C ASN A 29 13.64 5.92 12.14
N GLU A 30 12.81 5.40 11.26
CA GLU A 30 11.51 4.82 11.58
C GLU A 30 11.50 3.33 11.25
N GLY A 31 10.59 2.60 11.87
CA GLY A 31 10.37 1.19 11.63
C GLY A 31 9.04 0.97 10.93
N ASP A 32 9.05 0.23 9.82
CA ASP A 32 7.87 -0.16 9.06
C ASP A 32 7.49 -1.61 9.32
N LEU A 33 6.21 -1.87 9.58
CA LEU A 33 5.66 -3.24 9.56
C LEU A 33 5.43 -3.66 8.11
N VAL A 34 6.03 -4.78 7.72
CA VAL A 34 5.99 -5.27 6.34
C VAL A 34 5.52 -6.72 6.28
N ILE A 35 4.68 -7.03 5.30
CA ILE A 35 4.27 -8.39 4.95
C ILE A 35 4.15 -8.51 3.44
N ALA A 36 4.33 -9.73 2.90
CA ALA A 36 4.04 -9.98 1.50
C ALA A 36 2.57 -9.68 1.17
N ALA A 37 2.30 -8.85 0.16
CA ALA A 37 0.95 -8.39 -0.17
C ALA A 37 -0.01 -9.56 -0.51
N GLU A 38 0.50 -10.64 -1.10
CA GLU A 38 -0.28 -11.86 -1.38
C GLU A 38 -0.71 -12.64 -0.11
N LYS A 39 -0.12 -12.35 1.04
CA LYS A 39 -0.40 -13.00 2.34
C LYS A 39 -1.25 -12.13 3.26
N VAL A 40 -1.67 -10.96 2.80
CA VAL A 40 -2.45 -10.03 3.63
C VAL A 40 -3.83 -10.59 3.96
N THR A 41 -4.28 -10.35 5.18
CA THR A 41 -5.64 -10.68 5.65
C THR A 41 -6.27 -9.47 6.32
N PRO A 42 -7.61 -9.45 6.51
CA PRO A 42 -8.27 -8.39 7.26
C PRO A 42 -7.71 -8.19 8.67
N GLU A 43 -7.32 -9.28 9.34
CA GLU A 43 -6.74 -9.25 10.68
C GLU A 43 -5.37 -8.56 10.68
N ILE A 44 -4.54 -8.83 9.67
CA ILE A 44 -3.23 -8.17 9.50
C ILE A 44 -3.41 -6.68 9.22
N ILE A 45 -4.34 -6.31 8.35
CA ILE A 45 -4.65 -4.89 8.08
C ILE A 45 -5.16 -4.18 9.34
N ASN A 46 -6.00 -4.85 10.12
CA ASN A 46 -6.46 -4.30 11.40
C ASN A 46 -5.30 -4.12 12.38
N PHE A 47 -4.39 -5.09 12.45
CA PHE A 47 -3.19 -5.00 13.27
C PHE A 47 -2.31 -3.81 12.85
N PHE A 48 -2.07 -3.64 11.55
CA PHE A 48 -1.33 -2.49 11.02
C PHE A 48 -1.97 -1.16 11.43
N ALA A 49 -3.28 -1.07 11.30
CA ALA A 49 -4.00 0.15 11.62
C ALA A 49 -4.01 0.47 13.13
N SER A 50 -4.07 -0.54 14.00
CA SER A 50 -4.14 -0.35 15.45
C SER A 50 -2.77 -0.18 16.11
N GLU A 51 -1.77 -0.92 15.65
CA GLU A 51 -0.46 -0.98 16.31
C GLU A 51 0.57 -0.04 15.69
N ALA A 52 0.66 -0.02 14.34
CA ALA A 52 1.58 0.88 13.65
C ALA A 52 1.03 2.29 13.47
N CYS A 53 -0.29 2.45 13.41
CA CYS A 53 -1.01 3.74 13.32
C CYS A 53 -0.60 4.65 12.16
N GLY A 54 0.18 4.15 11.21
CA GLY A 54 0.67 4.89 10.06
C GLY A 54 -0.20 4.72 8.82
N LEU A 55 0.32 5.20 7.71
CA LEU A 55 -0.29 5.03 6.40
C LEU A 55 -0.01 3.61 5.87
N ILE A 56 -1.07 2.86 5.53
CA ILE A 56 -0.92 1.54 4.91
C ILE A 56 -0.65 1.74 3.42
N CYS A 57 0.57 1.40 3.01
CA CYS A 57 1.05 1.53 1.64
C CYS A 57 1.38 0.15 1.05
N MET A 58 1.27 0.03 -0.26
CA MET A 58 1.70 -1.14 -1.01
C MET A 58 2.74 -0.71 -2.06
N PRO A 59 4.03 -0.94 -1.83
CA PRO A 59 5.04 -0.67 -2.84
C PRO A 59 4.81 -1.52 -4.09
N ILE A 60 4.84 -0.88 -5.25
CA ILE A 60 4.71 -1.55 -6.55
C ILE A 60 5.80 -1.08 -7.50
N THR A 61 6.14 -1.90 -8.48
CA THR A 61 7.08 -1.50 -9.52
C THR A 61 6.46 -0.47 -10.47
N ALA A 62 7.30 0.35 -11.10
CA ALA A 62 6.85 1.29 -12.13
C ALA A 62 6.13 0.58 -13.29
N GLU A 63 6.56 -0.64 -13.63
CA GLU A 63 5.90 -1.47 -14.64
C GLU A 63 4.50 -1.87 -14.19
N ARG A 64 4.33 -2.30 -12.92
CA ARG A 64 3.04 -2.64 -12.35
C ARG A 64 2.10 -1.44 -12.30
N ALA A 65 2.60 -0.28 -11.90
CA ALA A 65 1.84 0.96 -11.92
C ALA A 65 1.33 1.31 -13.33
N ARG A 66 2.18 1.15 -14.36
CA ARG A 66 1.78 1.34 -15.76
C ARG A 66 0.73 0.33 -16.22
N GLN A 67 0.92 -0.96 -15.90
CA GLN A 67 -0.02 -2.04 -16.25
C GLN A 67 -1.43 -1.75 -15.67
N LEU A 68 -1.50 -1.31 -14.43
CA LEU A 68 -2.74 -1.00 -13.74
C LEU A 68 -3.24 0.43 -13.99
N ARG A 69 -2.49 1.24 -14.77
CA ARG A 69 -2.77 2.66 -15.05
C ARG A 69 -2.95 3.50 -13.78
N ILE A 70 -2.10 3.25 -12.79
CA ILE A 70 -2.09 4.01 -11.53
C ILE A 70 -1.11 5.18 -11.69
N PRO A 71 -1.58 6.43 -11.79
CA PRO A 71 -0.72 7.59 -11.96
C PRO A 71 -0.09 8.02 -10.63
N LEU A 72 0.98 8.81 -10.73
CA LEU A 72 1.52 9.51 -9.57
C LEU A 72 0.51 10.52 -9.03
N MET A 73 0.51 10.71 -7.71
CA MET A 73 -0.35 11.67 -7.02
C MET A 73 -0.02 13.11 -7.42
N VAL A 74 1.25 13.41 -7.62
CA VAL A 74 1.74 14.72 -8.05
C VAL A 74 2.71 14.59 -9.21
N ARG A 75 2.74 15.59 -10.12
CA ARG A 75 3.68 15.62 -11.23
C ARG A 75 5.04 16.20 -10.82
N ASP A 76 5.03 17.16 -9.91
CA ASP A 76 6.23 17.83 -9.38
C ASP A 76 6.36 17.44 -7.90
N ASN A 77 7.23 16.47 -7.63
CA ASN A 77 7.46 15.98 -6.27
C ASN A 77 8.48 16.88 -5.57
N ARG A 78 8.04 17.56 -4.52
CA ARG A 78 8.88 18.47 -3.70
C ARG A 78 9.12 17.92 -2.29
N SER A 79 8.83 16.62 -2.07
CA SER A 79 9.12 16.01 -0.78
C SER A 79 10.63 15.91 -0.55
N GLN A 80 11.04 16.04 0.71
CA GLN A 80 12.44 16.00 1.10
C GLN A 80 13.16 14.69 0.68
N HIS A 81 12.44 13.57 0.67
CA HIS A 81 12.96 12.25 0.34
C HIS A 81 12.51 11.73 -1.03
N GLU A 82 11.89 12.60 -1.86
CA GLU A 82 11.42 12.28 -3.21
C GLU A 82 10.53 11.02 -3.28
N THR A 83 9.80 10.69 -2.22
CA THR A 83 8.92 9.52 -2.17
C THR A 83 7.81 9.64 -3.21
N ASN A 84 7.76 8.69 -4.14
CA ASN A 84 6.83 8.69 -5.27
C ASN A 84 5.52 8.01 -4.89
N PHE A 85 4.59 8.75 -4.28
CA PHE A 85 3.23 8.25 -4.06
C PHE A 85 2.41 8.27 -5.35
N THR A 86 1.61 7.23 -5.52
CA THR A 86 0.55 7.18 -6.53
C THR A 86 -0.76 7.73 -5.94
N VAL A 87 -1.77 7.92 -6.79
CA VAL A 87 -3.14 8.10 -6.29
C VAL A 87 -3.57 6.89 -5.47
N SER A 88 -4.46 7.12 -4.49
CA SER A 88 -5.05 6.02 -3.72
C SER A 88 -5.93 5.15 -4.61
N ILE A 89 -5.99 3.87 -4.30
CA ILE A 89 -6.77 2.88 -5.07
C ILE A 89 -7.76 2.15 -4.17
N ASP A 90 -8.83 1.64 -4.80
CA ASP A 90 -9.76 0.69 -4.19
C ASP A 90 -10.15 -0.38 -5.22
N ALA A 91 -10.59 -1.55 -4.77
CA ALA A 91 -11.08 -2.59 -5.67
C ALA A 91 -12.44 -2.18 -6.25
N THR A 92 -12.62 -2.38 -7.57
CA THR A 92 -13.85 -2.00 -8.29
C THR A 92 -15.10 -2.68 -7.74
N HIS A 93 -14.96 -3.92 -7.28
CA HIS A 93 -16.06 -4.72 -6.76
C HIS A 93 -16.07 -4.80 -5.23
N SER A 94 -15.64 -3.75 -4.54
CA SER A 94 -15.75 -3.70 -3.09
C SER A 94 -17.19 -3.42 -2.64
N VAL A 95 -17.65 -4.16 -1.64
CA VAL A 95 -18.97 -3.96 -1.04
C VAL A 95 -18.83 -3.01 0.15
N GLY A 96 -19.19 -1.74 -0.05
CA GLY A 96 -19.16 -0.70 0.99
C GLY A 96 -17.93 0.23 0.89
N PRO A 97 -17.74 1.14 1.86
CA PRO A 97 -16.63 2.10 1.84
C PRO A 97 -15.27 1.39 2.00
N GLY A 98 -14.29 1.71 1.14
CA GLY A 98 -12.97 1.07 1.04
C GLY A 98 -12.05 1.22 2.26
N VAL A 99 -12.53 1.74 3.39
CA VAL A 99 -11.72 2.05 4.58
C VAL A 99 -11.66 0.93 5.61
N SER A 100 -12.53 -0.08 5.53
CA SER A 100 -12.49 -1.20 6.47
C SER A 100 -11.27 -2.09 6.24
N ALA A 101 -10.79 -2.77 7.28
CA ALA A 101 -9.66 -3.69 7.17
C ALA A 101 -9.92 -4.79 6.11
N ARG A 102 -11.16 -5.28 6.04
CA ARG A 102 -11.58 -6.28 5.05
C ARG A 102 -11.45 -5.75 3.62
N GLN A 103 -11.88 -4.53 3.37
CA GLN A 103 -11.86 -3.95 2.03
C GLN A 103 -10.45 -3.55 1.61
N ARG A 104 -9.65 -3.02 2.52
CA ARG A 104 -8.24 -2.73 2.27
C ARG A 104 -7.46 -4.02 1.91
N ALA A 105 -7.67 -5.11 2.67
CA ALA A 105 -7.09 -6.41 2.34
C ALA A 105 -7.54 -6.89 0.96
N HIS A 106 -8.84 -6.77 0.63
CA HIS A 106 -9.37 -7.11 -0.68
C HIS A 106 -8.72 -6.29 -1.80
N THR A 107 -8.57 -4.99 -1.63
CA THR A 107 -7.93 -4.11 -2.62
C THR A 107 -6.47 -4.53 -2.88
N ILE A 108 -5.71 -4.84 -1.83
CA ILE A 108 -4.33 -5.30 -1.96
C ILE A 108 -4.28 -6.62 -2.72
N LEU A 109 -5.12 -7.59 -2.34
CA LEU A 109 -5.17 -8.90 -3.00
C LEU A 109 -5.58 -8.78 -4.49
N GLU A 110 -6.53 -7.91 -4.84
CA GLU A 110 -6.86 -7.62 -6.23
C GLU A 110 -5.69 -7.00 -6.99
N ALA A 111 -4.99 -6.06 -6.38
CA ALA A 111 -3.87 -5.36 -7.03
C ALA A 111 -2.65 -6.25 -7.30
N VAL A 112 -2.46 -7.35 -6.55
CA VAL A 112 -1.33 -8.27 -6.74
C VAL A 112 -1.64 -9.47 -7.62
N LYS A 113 -2.88 -9.70 -8.02
CA LYS A 113 -3.24 -10.78 -8.95
C LYS A 113 -2.48 -10.65 -10.26
N ALA A 114 -2.00 -11.76 -10.80
CA ALA A 114 -1.27 -11.76 -12.07
C ALA A 114 -2.13 -11.26 -13.25
N ASP A 115 -3.42 -11.51 -13.20
CA ASP A 115 -4.43 -11.11 -14.18
C ASP A 115 -5.14 -9.79 -13.87
N ALA A 116 -4.69 -9.05 -12.85
CA ALA A 116 -5.26 -7.74 -12.53
C ALA A 116 -5.13 -6.78 -13.70
N THR A 117 -6.19 -6.07 -13.98
CA THR A 117 -6.29 -5.09 -15.07
C THR A 117 -6.65 -3.71 -14.51
N PRO A 118 -6.56 -2.63 -15.30
CA PRO A 118 -7.04 -1.31 -14.87
C PRO A 118 -8.51 -1.28 -14.46
N LEU A 119 -9.32 -2.26 -14.90
CA LEU A 119 -10.73 -2.38 -14.52
C LEU A 119 -10.93 -3.05 -13.16
N SER A 120 -9.91 -3.70 -12.60
CA SER A 120 -9.96 -4.32 -11.27
C SER A 120 -9.92 -3.29 -10.14
N LEU A 121 -9.43 -2.10 -10.43
CA LEU A 121 -9.17 -1.04 -9.46
C LEU A 121 -9.79 0.27 -9.90
N ILE A 122 -10.23 1.07 -8.94
CA ILE A 122 -10.64 2.45 -9.13
C ILE A 122 -9.71 3.39 -8.37
N HIS A 123 -9.52 4.60 -8.89
CA HIS A 123 -8.80 5.62 -8.16
C HIS A 123 -9.76 6.30 -7.17
N ILE A 124 -9.38 6.37 -5.91
CA ILE A 124 -10.08 7.17 -4.93
C ILE A 124 -9.54 8.61 -5.03
N SER A 125 -9.71 9.23 -6.16
CA SER A 125 -9.69 10.68 -6.26
C SER A 125 -11.13 11.07 -6.43
N GLU A 126 -11.76 11.65 -5.42
CA GLU A 126 -12.99 12.36 -5.70
C GLU A 126 -12.68 13.42 -6.76
N PRO A 127 -13.33 13.35 -7.94
CA PRO A 127 -13.41 14.53 -8.73
C PRO A 127 -14.12 15.54 -7.83
N THR A 128 -13.48 16.67 -7.57
CA THR A 128 -14.13 17.81 -6.95
C THR A 128 -15.45 18.00 -7.68
N ARG A 129 -16.55 17.53 -7.08
CA ARG A 129 -17.88 17.89 -7.57
C ARG A 129 -17.91 19.40 -7.52
N PRO A 130 -18.13 20.10 -8.63
CA PRO A 130 -18.43 21.51 -8.55
C PRO A 130 -19.62 21.61 -7.61
N PHE A 131 -19.46 22.33 -6.50
CA PHE A 131 -20.56 22.71 -5.64
C PHE A 131 -21.56 23.45 -6.54
N HIS A 132 -22.59 22.76 -6.97
CA HIS A 132 -23.78 23.45 -7.45
C HIS A 132 -24.44 24.01 -6.19
N SER A 133 -24.09 25.26 -5.87
CA SER A 133 -24.93 26.09 -5.02
C SER A 133 -26.30 26.16 -5.68
N ALA A 134 -27.27 25.54 -5.04
CA ALA A 134 -28.69 25.78 -5.35
C ALA A 134 -29.08 27.20 -4.98
#